data_b51e324fbcebeb5ff8ae58f5d0209b0f
#
_entry.id   b51e324fbcebeb5ff8ae58f5d0209b0f
#
_cell.length_a   1.000
_cell.length_b   1.000
_cell.length_c   1.000
_cell.angle_alpha   90.00
_cell.angle_beta   90.00
_cell.angle_gamma   90.00
#
_symmetry.space_group_name_H-M   'P 1'
#
loop_
_entity.id
_entity.type
_entity.pdbx_description
1 polymer ?
#
loop_
_entity_poly.entity_id
_entity_poly.type
_entity_poly.pdbx_seq_one_letter_code
_entity_poly.pdbx_strand_id
1 'polypeptide(L)'
;AAVELALGFDEKVLVESAVKGREIECAVLGNEHPIASGCGEIVVRDGFYSYDSKYIDDQAAQVVVPADISVEASERIRALAIEAFETLGCAGLARVDVFLTDEGEVLINEINSLPGFTRISMYPKLWQAAGMSYSELVSRLIELALERHAGRKGLKISR
;
A
#
# COMPACT_ATOMS: atom_id res chain seq x y z
N ALA A 1 9.64 26.68 11.66
CA ALA A 1 10.47 26.29 10.50
C ALA A 1 9.74 25.28 9.60
N ALA A 2 9.51 24.00 10.01
CA ALA A 2 8.88 22.99 9.13
C ALA A 2 7.44 23.35 8.69
N VAL A 3 6.59 23.79 9.62
CA VAL A 3 5.21 24.23 9.32
C VAL A 3 5.19 25.45 8.40
N GLU A 4 6.06 26.41 8.62
CA GLU A 4 6.18 27.61 7.75
C GLU A 4 6.62 27.24 6.33
N LEU A 5 7.52 26.26 6.21
CA LEU A 5 7.93 25.73 4.90
C LEU A 5 6.76 25.05 4.22
N ALA A 6 6.03 24.19 4.92
CA ALA A 6 4.87 23.46 4.38
C ALA A 6 3.73 24.39 3.94
N LEU A 7 3.46 25.46 4.71
CA LEU A 7 2.48 26.50 4.34
C LEU A 7 2.86 27.30 3.09
N GLY A 8 4.10 27.20 2.62
CA GLY A 8 4.50 27.73 1.31
C GLY A 8 4.02 26.91 0.11
N PHE A 9 3.54 25.68 0.34
CA PHE A 9 3.04 24.76 -0.71
C PHE A 9 1.53 24.56 -0.69
N ASP A 10 0.88 24.62 0.50
CA ASP A 10 -0.56 24.46 0.64
C ASP A 10 -1.09 25.26 1.83
N GLU A 11 -2.37 25.67 1.77
CA GLU A 11 -3.07 26.33 2.87
C GLU A 11 -3.32 25.40 4.07
N LYS A 12 -3.35 24.10 3.84
CA LYS A 12 -3.52 23.05 4.85
C LYS A 12 -2.22 22.32 5.09
N VAL A 13 -1.88 22.17 6.34
CA VAL A 13 -0.71 21.41 6.79
C VAL A 13 -1.16 20.37 7.79
N LEU A 14 -0.79 19.10 7.55
CA LEU A 14 -0.94 18.03 8.51
C LEU A 14 0.25 18.02 9.47
N VAL A 15 -0.06 17.89 10.75
CA VAL A 15 0.94 17.68 11.80
C VAL A 15 0.57 16.38 12.51
N GLU A 16 1.41 15.37 12.34
CA GLU A 16 1.20 14.04 12.89
C GLU A 16 2.23 13.69 13.94
N SER A 17 1.87 12.83 14.88
CA SER A 17 2.82 12.27 15.83
C SER A 17 3.80 11.36 15.10
N ALA A 18 5.09 11.47 15.41
CA ALA A 18 6.07 10.53 14.86
C ALA A 18 5.85 9.14 15.46
N VAL A 19 5.65 8.17 14.60
CA VAL A 19 5.53 6.76 14.97
C VAL A 19 6.91 6.10 14.86
N LYS A 20 7.34 5.45 15.93
CA LYS A 20 8.53 4.61 15.90
C LYS A 20 8.11 3.18 15.59
N GLY A 21 8.47 2.69 14.42
CA GLY A 21 8.08 1.36 13.97
C GLY A 21 8.74 1.01 12.63
N ARG A 22 8.53 -0.23 12.20
CA ARG A 22 8.96 -0.73 10.90
C ARG A 22 7.90 -0.40 9.85
N GLU A 23 8.31 0.05 8.68
CA GLU A 23 7.40 0.32 7.56
C GLU A 23 7.08 -0.98 6.80
N ILE A 24 5.85 -1.46 6.95
CA ILE A 24 5.37 -2.69 6.33
C ILE A 24 4.31 -2.35 5.28
N GLU A 25 4.45 -2.94 4.10
CA GLU A 25 3.54 -2.74 2.98
C GLU A 25 2.78 -4.02 2.66
N CYS A 26 1.49 -3.91 2.37
CA CYS A 26 0.62 -5.01 1.96
C CYS A 26 -0.17 -4.63 0.70
N ALA A 27 -0.13 -5.50 -0.32
CA ALA A 27 -0.89 -5.29 -1.55
C ALA A 27 -2.29 -5.90 -1.43
N VAL A 28 -3.30 -5.15 -1.86
CA VAL A 28 -4.70 -5.60 -1.94
C VAL A 28 -5.14 -5.62 -3.40
N LEU A 29 -5.89 -6.66 -3.80
CA LEU A 29 -6.37 -6.89 -5.15
C LEU A 29 -7.82 -7.40 -5.11
N GLY A 30 -8.73 -6.73 -5.82
CA GLY A 30 -10.12 -7.17 -5.95
C GLY A 30 -11.11 -6.02 -6.05
N ASN A 31 -12.38 -6.37 -6.21
CA ASN A 31 -13.51 -5.44 -6.16
C ASN A 31 -14.35 -5.71 -4.89
N GLU A 32 -15.41 -6.55 -4.99
CA GLU A 32 -16.32 -6.85 -3.88
C GLU A 32 -15.72 -7.84 -2.86
N HIS A 33 -14.76 -8.66 -3.28
CA HIS A 33 -14.08 -9.64 -2.44
C HIS A 33 -12.57 -9.47 -2.59
N PRO A 34 -12.00 -8.43 -1.97
CA PRO A 34 -10.57 -8.17 -2.05
C PRO A 34 -9.76 -9.22 -1.30
N ILE A 35 -8.59 -9.52 -1.84
CA ILE A 35 -7.60 -10.38 -1.21
C ILE A 35 -6.33 -9.61 -0.93
N ALA A 36 -5.62 -9.96 0.15
CA ALA A 36 -4.35 -9.37 0.52
C ALA A 36 -3.18 -10.32 0.21
N SER A 37 -2.10 -9.77 -0.28
CA SER A 37 -0.82 -10.46 -0.45
C SER A 37 -0.17 -10.81 0.90
N GLY A 38 1.03 -11.36 0.89
CA GLY A 38 1.94 -11.29 2.03
C GLY A 38 2.43 -9.86 2.27
N CYS A 39 3.23 -9.67 3.32
CA CYS A 39 3.80 -8.39 3.69
C CYS A 39 5.23 -8.22 3.13
N GLY A 40 5.58 -7.00 2.76
CA GLY A 40 6.94 -6.58 2.49
C GLY A 40 7.36 -5.46 3.41
N GLU A 41 8.64 -5.20 3.51
CA GLU A 41 9.21 -4.17 4.36
C GLU A 41 10.11 -3.23 3.57
N ILE A 42 10.04 -1.95 3.88
CA ILE A 42 11.01 -0.95 3.45
C ILE A 42 12.01 -0.73 4.59
N VAL A 43 13.24 -1.18 4.39
CA VAL A 43 14.32 -0.97 5.36
C VAL A 43 15.15 0.23 4.92
N VAL A 44 15.06 1.30 5.66
CA VAL A 44 15.86 2.53 5.43
C VAL A 44 17.19 2.44 6.17
N ARG A 45 18.29 2.67 5.47
CA ARG A 45 19.63 2.53 6.06
C ARG A 45 20.01 3.68 6.99
N ASP A 46 19.47 4.88 6.77
CA ASP A 46 19.81 6.09 7.55
C ASP A 46 18.54 6.92 7.90
N GLY A 47 17.90 6.56 8.97
CA GLY A 47 17.05 7.40 9.83
C GLY A 47 15.70 7.85 9.27
N PHE A 48 15.56 8.61 8.21
CA PHE A 48 14.29 9.17 7.74
C PHE A 48 14.07 8.88 6.25
N TYR A 49 12.95 8.23 5.94
CA TYR A 49 12.56 7.93 4.56
C TYR A 49 11.98 9.18 3.88
N SER A 50 12.89 10.01 3.35
CA SER A 50 12.52 11.23 2.65
C SER A 50 12.00 10.94 1.24
N TYR A 51 11.34 11.94 0.62
CA TYR A 51 10.93 11.88 -0.79
C TYR A 51 12.11 11.56 -1.73
N ASP A 52 13.28 12.12 -1.46
CA ASP A 52 14.49 11.89 -2.24
C ASP A 52 14.96 10.44 -2.13
N SER A 53 14.85 9.83 -0.94
CA SER A 53 15.15 8.41 -0.72
C SER A 53 14.16 7.48 -1.43
N LYS A 54 12.90 7.92 -1.62
CA LYS A 54 11.86 7.14 -2.31
C LYS A 54 12.07 7.07 -3.83
N TYR A 55 12.59 8.13 -4.45
CA TYR A 55 12.53 8.29 -5.91
C TYR A 55 13.86 8.57 -6.59
N ILE A 56 14.92 8.94 -5.85
CA ILE A 56 16.18 9.41 -6.42
C ILE A 56 17.36 8.48 -6.08
N ASP A 57 17.34 7.80 -4.93
CA ASP A 57 18.45 6.95 -4.48
C ASP A 57 18.02 5.49 -4.30
N ASP A 58 18.28 4.67 -5.32
CA ASP A 58 18.01 3.21 -5.30
C ASP A 58 18.78 2.45 -4.20
N GLN A 59 19.75 3.08 -3.53
CA GLN A 59 20.56 2.48 -2.47
C GLN A 59 20.11 2.90 -1.05
N ALA A 60 19.25 3.91 -0.93
CA ALA A 60 18.82 4.45 0.37
C ALA A 60 17.82 3.54 1.10
N ALA A 61 17.06 2.73 0.37
CA ALA A 61 16.07 1.83 0.93
C ALA A 61 16.18 0.42 0.34
N GLN A 62 16.14 -0.58 1.20
CA GLN A 62 16.12 -1.98 0.80
C GLN A 62 14.70 -2.53 0.90
N VAL A 63 14.21 -3.10 -0.20
CA VAL A 63 12.92 -3.81 -0.26
C VAL A 63 13.14 -5.27 0.16
N VAL A 64 12.49 -5.69 1.23
CA VAL A 64 12.53 -7.05 1.76
C VAL A 64 11.16 -7.72 1.56
N VAL A 65 11.09 -8.76 0.74
CA VAL A 65 9.84 -9.52 0.47
C VAL A 65 10.18 -11.02 0.51
N PRO A 66 9.52 -11.79 1.37
CA PRO A 66 8.58 -11.39 2.42
C PRO A 66 9.26 -10.61 3.54
N ALA A 67 8.48 -9.78 4.26
CA ALA A 67 8.95 -9.12 5.48
C ALA A 67 9.23 -10.15 6.58
N ASP A 68 10.31 -9.93 7.34
CA ASP A 68 10.66 -10.77 8.52
C ASP A 68 9.84 -10.33 9.75
N ILE A 69 8.58 -10.74 9.78
CA ILE A 69 7.62 -10.47 10.86
C ILE A 69 6.92 -11.77 11.29
N SER A 70 6.31 -11.76 12.48
CA SER A 70 5.57 -12.93 12.95
C SER A 70 4.34 -13.23 12.09
N VAL A 71 3.89 -14.47 12.08
CA VAL A 71 2.67 -14.88 11.36
C VAL A 71 1.47 -14.08 11.83
N GLU A 72 1.34 -13.89 13.15
CA GLU A 72 0.25 -13.15 13.78
C GLU A 72 0.24 -11.66 13.35
N ALA A 73 1.43 -11.03 13.28
CA ALA A 73 1.55 -9.66 12.79
C ALA A 73 1.16 -9.58 11.31
N SER A 74 1.62 -10.52 10.49
CA SER A 74 1.28 -10.60 9.06
C SER A 74 -0.23 -10.76 8.85
N GLU A 75 -0.89 -11.65 9.59
CA GLU A 75 -2.33 -11.85 9.49
C GLU A 75 -3.12 -10.60 9.91
N ARG A 76 -2.71 -9.92 10.98
CA ARG A 76 -3.32 -8.67 11.42
C ARG A 76 -3.16 -7.56 10.38
N ILE A 77 -1.99 -7.40 9.80
CA ILE A 77 -1.73 -6.40 8.75
C ILE A 77 -2.59 -6.69 7.52
N ARG A 78 -2.66 -7.94 7.08
CA ARG A 78 -3.49 -8.33 5.93
C ARG A 78 -4.97 -8.08 6.16
N ALA A 79 -5.49 -8.40 7.34
CA ALA A 79 -6.88 -8.13 7.71
C ALA A 79 -7.16 -6.62 7.72
N LEU A 80 -6.29 -5.84 8.34
CA LEU A 80 -6.40 -4.38 8.39
C LEU A 80 -6.29 -3.74 7.01
N ALA A 81 -5.44 -4.27 6.13
CA ALA A 81 -5.31 -3.79 4.76
C ALA A 81 -6.59 -4.00 3.94
N ILE A 82 -7.27 -5.14 4.09
CA ILE A 82 -8.58 -5.39 3.47
C ILE A 82 -9.63 -4.43 4.03
N GLU A 83 -9.70 -4.29 5.35
CA GLU A 83 -10.65 -3.38 6.01
C GLU A 83 -10.47 -1.92 5.55
N ALA A 84 -9.24 -1.44 5.45
CA ALA A 84 -8.92 -0.11 4.94
C ALA A 84 -9.34 0.05 3.48
N PHE A 85 -9.07 -0.94 2.64
CA PHE A 85 -9.45 -0.97 1.23
C PHE A 85 -10.97 -0.86 1.05
N GLU A 86 -11.74 -1.65 1.79
CA GLU A 86 -13.21 -1.66 1.76
C GLU A 86 -13.80 -0.36 2.32
N THR A 87 -13.29 0.11 3.47
CA THR A 87 -13.77 1.33 4.14
C THR A 87 -13.63 2.57 3.25
N LEU A 88 -12.53 2.67 2.50
CA LEU A 88 -12.28 3.77 1.58
C LEU A 88 -12.91 3.57 0.20
N GLY A 89 -13.66 2.49 -0.03
CA GLY A 89 -14.32 2.20 -1.30
C GLY A 89 -13.36 2.00 -2.46
N CYS A 90 -12.16 1.49 -2.18
CA CYS A 90 -11.18 1.14 -3.20
C CYS A 90 -11.69 0.00 -4.09
N ALA A 91 -11.14 -0.12 -5.29
CA ALA A 91 -11.44 -1.22 -6.20
C ALA A 91 -10.27 -1.46 -7.16
N GLY A 92 -10.11 -2.71 -7.57
CA GLY A 92 -9.03 -3.17 -8.43
C GLY A 92 -7.76 -3.41 -7.66
N LEU A 93 -7.07 -2.37 -7.23
CA LEU A 93 -5.80 -2.47 -6.52
C LEU A 93 -5.61 -1.36 -5.49
N ALA A 94 -4.87 -1.65 -4.44
CA ALA A 94 -4.24 -0.67 -3.56
C ALA A 94 -3.03 -1.28 -2.85
N ARG A 95 -2.11 -0.44 -2.38
CA ARG A 95 -1.09 -0.82 -1.41
C ARG A 95 -1.40 -0.10 -0.11
N VAL A 96 -1.46 -0.83 0.96
CA VAL A 96 -1.67 -0.31 2.31
C VAL A 96 -0.35 -0.36 3.04
N ASP A 97 0.09 0.79 3.51
CA ASP A 97 1.35 0.99 4.20
C ASP A 97 1.05 1.19 5.69
N VAL A 98 1.71 0.44 6.54
CA VAL A 98 1.50 0.46 7.99
C VAL A 98 2.81 0.58 8.75
N PHE A 99 2.74 1.10 9.97
CA PHE A 99 3.81 0.99 10.95
C PHE A 99 3.54 -0.20 11.86
N LEU A 100 4.55 -1.06 12.01
CA LEU A 100 4.58 -2.12 13.02
C LEU A 100 5.52 -1.68 14.13
N THR A 101 4.98 -1.35 15.31
CA THR A 101 5.76 -0.87 16.44
C THR A 101 6.51 -2.01 17.15
N ASP A 102 7.49 -1.66 17.98
CA ASP A 102 8.24 -2.64 18.80
C ASP A 102 7.32 -3.38 19.80
N GLU A 103 6.19 -2.76 20.20
CA GLU A 103 5.16 -3.36 21.07
C GLU A 103 4.19 -4.27 20.30
N GLY A 104 4.36 -4.36 18.97
CA GLY A 104 3.52 -5.17 18.09
C GLY A 104 2.19 -4.51 17.70
N GLU A 105 2.03 -3.21 17.92
CA GLU A 105 0.88 -2.47 17.39
C GLU A 105 1.01 -2.28 15.88
N VAL A 106 -0.10 -2.33 15.18
CA VAL A 106 -0.19 -2.06 13.74
C VAL A 106 -1.00 -0.79 13.54
N LEU A 107 -0.36 0.23 12.98
CA LEU A 107 -0.97 1.54 12.72
C LEU A 107 -0.96 1.81 11.21
N ILE A 108 -2.13 2.15 10.64
CA ILE A 108 -2.20 2.55 9.23
C ILE A 108 -1.46 3.87 9.06
N ASN A 109 -0.58 3.91 8.06
CA ASN A 109 0.08 5.12 7.62
C ASN A 109 -0.70 5.73 6.44
N GLU A 110 -0.73 5.02 5.31
CA GLU A 110 -1.42 5.50 4.12
C GLU A 110 -1.97 4.35 3.26
N ILE A 111 -2.89 4.69 2.35
CA ILE A 111 -3.36 3.79 1.30
C ILE A 111 -3.08 4.40 -0.07
N ASN A 112 -2.38 3.65 -0.90
CA ASN A 112 -2.01 4.03 -2.27
C ASN A 112 -2.94 3.32 -3.26
N SER A 113 -3.97 4.01 -3.75
CA SER A 113 -4.94 3.45 -4.71
C SER A 113 -4.38 3.33 -6.14
N LEU A 114 -3.22 3.90 -6.41
CA LEU A 114 -2.47 3.74 -7.66
C LEU A 114 -0.97 3.59 -7.34
N PRO A 115 -0.58 2.45 -6.73
CA PRO A 115 0.80 2.23 -6.32
C PRO A 115 1.74 2.12 -7.53
N GLY A 116 3.03 2.32 -7.30
CA GLY A 116 4.06 2.08 -8.31
C GLY A 116 3.93 0.67 -8.90
N PHE A 117 3.98 0.57 -10.23
CA PHE A 117 3.69 -0.66 -10.95
C PHE A 117 4.80 -1.01 -11.99
N THR A 118 6.04 -0.86 -11.58
CA THR A 118 7.20 -1.33 -12.35
C THR A 118 7.69 -2.67 -11.81
N ARG A 119 8.59 -3.34 -12.52
CA ARG A 119 9.16 -4.63 -12.08
C ARG A 119 9.90 -4.55 -10.74
N ILE A 120 10.38 -3.37 -10.36
CA ILE A 120 11.08 -3.14 -9.09
C ILE A 120 10.15 -2.66 -7.98
N SER A 121 8.92 -2.25 -8.32
CA SER A 121 7.95 -1.74 -7.35
C SER A 121 7.47 -2.82 -6.38
N MET A 122 7.17 -2.41 -5.14
CA MET A 122 6.74 -3.31 -4.07
C MET A 122 5.45 -4.07 -4.42
N TYR A 123 4.44 -3.39 -4.99
CA TYR A 123 3.14 -4.00 -5.28
C TYR A 123 3.25 -5.28 -6.13
N PRO A 124 3.88 -5.28 -7.32
CA PRO A 124 4.05 -6.52 -8.09
C PRO A 124 4.99 -7.54 -7.43
N LYS A 125 5.99 -7.11 -6.65
CA LYS A 125 6.86 -8.03 -5.91
C LYS A 125 6.12 -8.81 -4.84
N LEU A 126 5.18 -8.16 -4.13
CA LEU A 126 4.33 -8.81 -3.13
C LEU A 126 3.47 -9.90 -3.76
N TRP A 127 2.86 -9.65 -4.92
CA TRP A 127 2.09 -10.65 -5.64
C TRP A 127 2.95 -11.77 -6.23
N GLN A 128 4.15 -11.46 -6.71
CA GLN A 128 5.10 -12.50 -7.15
C GLN A 128 5.50 -13.43 -6.00
N ALA A 129 5.76 -12.88 -4.81
CA ALA A 129 6.05 -13.67 -3.61
C ALA A 129 4.84 -14.51 -3.17
N ALA A 130 3.62 -14.07 -3.45
CA ALA A 130 2.38 -14.82 -3.24
C ALA A 130 2.09 -15.86 -4.35
N GLY A 131 2.96 -15.99 -5.36
CA GLY A 131 2.84 -16.98 -6.44
C GLY A 131 2.12 -16.48 -7.70
N MET A 132 1.73 -15.21 -7.78
CA MET A 132 1.10 -14.61 -8.96
C MET A 132 2.15 -13.93 -9.84
N SER A 133 2.32 -14.37 -11.07
CA SER A 133 3.24 -13.75 -12.03
C SER A 133 2.78 -12.33 -12.41
N TYR A 134 3.71 -11.52 -12.91
CA TYR A 134 3.40 -10.16 -13.36
C TYR A 134 2.32 -10.14 -14.45
N SER A 135 2.36 -11.09 -15.39
CA SER A 135 1.36 -11.19 -16.47
C SER A 135 -0.02 -11.57 -15.94
N GLU A 136 -0.10 -12.51 -15.00
CA GLU A 136 -1.36 -12.89 -14.34
C GLU A 136 -1.93 -11.71 -13.55
N LEU A 137 -1.09 -10.96 -12.82
CA LEU A 137 -1.51 -9.78 -12.11
C LEU A 137 -2.12 -8.73 -13.04
N VAL A 138 -1.47 -8.44 -14.18
CA VAL A 138 -2.00 -7.50 -15.19
C VAL A 138 -3.32 -7.99 -15.76
N SER A 139 -3.41 -9.28 -16.11
CA SER A 139 -4.64 -9.89 -16.63
C SER A 139 -5.78 -9.76 -15.62
N ARG A 140 -5.50 -10.08 -14.35
CA ARG A 140 -6.51 -9.97 -13.29
C ARG A 140 -7.00 -8.54 -13.08
N LEU A 141 -6.12 -7.55 -13.16
CA LEU A 141 -6.50 -6.13 -13.06
C LEU A 141 -7.41 -5.70 -14.23
N ILE A 142 -7.15 -6.19 -15.44
CA ILE A 142 -8.01 -5.93 -16.60
C ILE A 142 -9.41 -6.58 -16.39
N GLU A 143 -9.46 -7.82 -15.92
CA GLU A 143 -10.71 -8.50 -15.60
C GLU A 143 -11.52 -7.73 -14.55
N LEU A 144 -10.88 -7.31 -13.45
CA LEU A 144 -11.52 -6.51 -12.40
C LEU A 144 -12.07 -5.19 -12.93
N ALA A 145 -11.35 -4.54 -13.84
CA ALA A 145 -11.82 -3.31 -14.48
C ALA A 145 -13.07 -3.56 -15.34
N LEU A 146 -13.10 -4.67 -16.10
CA LEU A 146 -14.26 -5.06 -16.91
C LEU A 146 -15.46 -5.45 -16.03
N GLU A 147 -15.24 -6.21 -14.96
CA GLU A 147 -16.28 -6.58 -13.98
C GLU A 147 -16.92 -5.30 -13.38
N ARG A 148 -16.09 -4.39 -12.91
CA ARG A 148 -16.58 -3.12 -12.33
C ARG A 148 -17.34 -2.26 -13.34
N HIS A 149 -16.85 -2.19 -14.57
CA HIS A 149 -17.52 -1.46 -15.63
C HIS A 149 -18.89 -2.07 -15.97
N ALA A 150 -19.00 -3.39 -16.06
CA ALA A 150 -20.25 -4.10 -16.31
C ALA A 150 -21.28 -3.85 -15.20
N GLY A 151 -20.87 -3.94 -13.93
CA GLY A 151 -21.73 -3.64 -12.79
C GLY A 151 -22.28 -2.21 -12.79
N ARG A 152 -21.46 -1.23 -13.19
CA ARG A 152 -21.88 0.17 -13.28
C ARG A 152 -22.84 0.46 -14.43
N LYS A 153 -22.72 -0.25 -15.54
CA LYS A 153 -23.65 -0.09 -16.69
C LYS A 153 -25.12 -0.36 -16.35
N GLY A 154 -25.40 -1.20 -15.35
CA GLY A 154 -26.74 -1.51 -14.88
C GLY A 154 -27.38 -0.42 -13.99
N LEU A 155 -26.61 0.58 -13.56
CA LEU A 155 -27.11 1.62 -12.66
C LEU A 155 -27.85 2.71 -13.45
N LYS A 156 -29.02 3.12 -12.96
CA LYS A 156 -29.75 4.29 -13.50
C LYS A 156 -29.01 5.57 -13.13
N ILE A 157 -28.59 6.33 -14.14
CA ILE A 157 -27.84 7.60 -14.00
C ILE A 157 -28.79 8.82 -13.97
N SER A 158 -30.05 8.64 -14.29
CA SER A 158 -31.09 9.68 -14.25
C SER A 158 -32.40 9.14 -13.70
N ARG A 159 -33.20 10.04 -13.12
CA ARG A 159 -34.61 9.77 -12.72
C ARG A 159 -35.53 9.70 -13.92
#